data_92c3fc2875bc13168ab748c3aeb9b752
#
_entry.id   92c3fc2875bc13168ab748c3aeb9b752
#
_cell.length_a   1.000
_cell.length_b   1.000
_cell.length_c   1.000
_cell.angle_alpha   90.00
_cell.angle_beta   90.00
_cell.angle_gamma   90.00
#
_symmetry.space_group_name_H-M   'P 1'
#
loop_
_entity.id
_entity.type
_entity.pdbx_description
1 polymer ?
#
loop_
_entity_poly.entity_id
_entity_poly.type
_entity_poly.pdbx_seq_one_letter_code
_entity_poly.pdbx_strand_id
1 'polypeptide(L)'
;SRTGSANLLASGPVARLPGGDLDLAVGLQARRESLSSRARNLTSTTTPRDVLQPDYERAVLAAFAEVRLPIVGADNARPGLERLELTAAARFEDYDDFGSTTNPKIGAVWSPARGWNLRASYGTSFRAPALTQMFDASAATMTTVPRGDGLRILSVYLYGGNPDLGPETATTWTAGFDYAGDSGARLSLGYFDTRFSDRINQPVSEN
;
A
#
# COMPACT_ATOMS: atom_id res chain seq x y z
N SER A 1 -15.59 -0.82 -13.47
CA SER A 1 -14.22 -0.31 -13.59
C SER A 1 -13.36 -1.25 -14.43
N ARG A 2 -12.36 -0.70 -15.08
CA ARG A 2 -11.35 -1.41 -15.86
C ARG A 2 -9.96 -0.94 -15.43
N THR A 3 -8.99 -1.85 -15.42
CA THR A 3 -7.57 -1.53 -15.21
C THR A 3 -6.75 -2.24 -16.27
N GLY A 4 -5.85 -1.50 -16.92
CA GLY A 4 -4.84 -2.04 -17.82
C GLY A 4 -3.45 -1.61 -17.35
N SER A 5 -2.44 -2.50 -17.41
CA SER A 5 -1.08 -2.16 -17.05
C SER A 5 -0.05 -2.82 -17.94
N ALA A 6 1.08 -2.13 -18.11
CA ALA A 6 2.28 -2.65 -18.73
C ALA A 6 3.46 -2.45 -17.77
N ASN A 7 4.33 -3.46 -17.64
CA ASN A 7 5.46 -3.46 -16.72
C ASN A 7 6.73 -3.89 -17.46
N LEU A 8 7.83 -3.22 -17.12
CA LEU A 8 9.17 -3.58 -17.54
C LEU A 8 10.02 -3.78 -16.28
N LEU A 9 10.70 -4.90 -16.17
CA LEU A 9 11.56 -5.23 -15.03
C LEU A 9 12.90 -5.74 -15.54
N ALA A 10 13.98 -5.26 -14.95
CA ALA A 10 15.31 -5.80 -15.11
C ALA A 10 15.93 -6.04 -13.72
N SER A 11 16.54 -7.20 -13.51
CA SER A 11 17.20 -7.53 -12.24
C SER A 11 18.39 -8.47 -12.47
N GLY A 12 19.39 -8.35 -11.60
CA GLY A 12 20.56 -9.21 -11.60
C GLY A 12 21.71 -8.66 -10.79
N PRO A 13 22.81 -9.43 -10.69
CA PRO A 13 24.03 -8.99 -10.04
C PRO A 13 24.72 -7.90 -10.87
N VAL A 14 25.11 -6.81 -10.22
CA VAL A 14 25.80 -5.67 -10.85
C VAL A 14 27.25 -5.53 -10.40
N ALA A 15 27.60 -6.09 -9.24
CA ALA A 15 28.96 -6.10 -8.71
C ALA A 15 29.12 -7.24 -7.70
N ARG A 16 30.37 -7.58 -7.37
CA ARG A 16 30.68 -8.52 -6.30
C ARG A 16 31.26 -7.79 -5.11
N LEU A 17 30.63 -7.96 -3.94
CA LEU A 17 31.08 -7.46 -2.65
C LEU A 17 31.76 -8.58 -1.86
N PRO A 18 32.51 -8.27 -0.78
CA PRO A 18 33.11 -9.29 0.06
C PRO A 18 32.11 -10.29 0.66
N GLY A 19 30.86 -9.88 0.84
CA GLY A 19 29.80 -10.73 1.38
C GLY A 19 28.98 -11.49 0.33
N GLY A 20 29.19 -11.26 -0.98
CA GLY A 20 28.46 -11.89 -2.08
C GLY A 20 28.12 -10.91 -3.20
N ASP A 21 27.20 -11.30 -4.06
CA ASP A 21 26.81 -10.49 -5.20
C ASP A 21 25.87 -9.34 -4.78
N LEU A 22 26.21 -8.13 -5.21
CA LEU A 22 25.35 -6.95 -5.15
C LEU A 22 24.28 -7.07 -6.23
N ASP A 23 23.04 -7.24 -5.82
CA ASP A 23 21.93 -7.32 -6.78
C ASP A 23 21.19 -5.99 -6.87
N LEU A 24 20.83 -5.65 -8.09
CA LEU A 24 19.98 -4.51 -8.41
C LEU A 24 18.73 -4.98 -9.18
N ALA A 25 17.57 -4.48 -8.79
CA ALA A 25 16.36 -4.58 -9.55
C ALA A 25 15.83 -3.17 -9.85
N VAL A 26 15.42 -2.94 -11.09
CA VAL A 26 14.79 -1.69 -11.53
C VAL A 26 13.58 -2.00 -12.39
N GLY A 27 12.56 -1.18 -12.29
CA GLY A 27 11.36 -1.39 -13.07
C GLY A 27 10.59 -0.11 -13.36
N LEU A 28 9.81 -0.18 -14.44
CA LEU A 28 8.89 0.84 -14.88
C LEU A 28 7.49 0.22 -15.02
N GLN A 29 6.47 1.00 -14.71
CA GLN A 29 5.08 0.60 -14.87
C GLN A 29 4.29 1.76 -15.45
N ALA A 30 3.44 1.47 -16.43
CA ALA A 30 2.36 2.34 -16.87
C ALA A 30 1.03 1.65 -16.58
N ARG A 31 0.09 2.36 -15.96
CA ARG A 31 -1.23 1.84 -15.60
C ARG A 31 -2.30 2.86 -15.99
N ARG A 32 -3.41 2.36 -16.50
CA ARG A 32 -4.61 3.15 -16.76
C ARG A 32 -5.80 2.50 -16.06
N GLU A 33 -6.52 3.31 -15.31
CA GLU A 33 -7.74 2.92 -14.61
C GLU A 33 -8.91 3.71 -15.21
N SER A 34 -10.06 3.06 -15.36
CA SER A 34 -11.27 3.73 -15.82
C SER A 34 -12.48 3.28 -15.02
N LEU A 35 -13.37 4.22 -14.74
CA LEU A 35 -14.65 4.03 -14.10
C LEU A 35 -15.75 4.52 -15.03
N SER A 36 -16.63 3.61 -15.44
CA SER A 36 -17.87 3.93 -16.15
C SER A 36 -19.03 3.44 -15.31
N SER A 37 -19.95 4.31 -14.96
CA SER A 37 -21.12 3.99 -14.17
C SER A 37 -22.39 4.37 -14.94
N ARG A 38 -23.38 3.48 -14.89
CA ARG A 38 -24.71 3.71 -15.45
C ARG A 38 -25.75 3.40 -14.39
N ALA A 39 -26.57 4.35 -14.07
CA ALA A 39 -27.67 4.15 -13.14
C ALA A 39 -29.00 4.46 -13.83
N ARG A 40 -30.04 3.72 -13.45
CA ARG A 40 -31.41 3.96 -13.90
C ARG A 40 -32.31 4.16 -12.68
N ASN A 41 -32.95 5.30 -12.63
CA ASN A 41 -33.82 5.67 -11.49
C ASN A 41 -35.29 5.49 -11.86
N LEU A 42 -36.07 4.82 -10.97
CA LEU A 42 -37.50 4.51 -11.07
C LEU A 42 -38.34 5.16 -9.96
N THR A 43 -37.70 5.95 -9.07
CA THR A 43 -38.36 6.34 -7.80
C THR A 43 -39.41 7.42 -7.89
N SER A 44 -39.53 8.17 -8.98
CA SER A 44 -40.49 9.28 -9.07
C SER A 44 -41.38 9.27 -10.28
N THR A 45 -41.22 8.33 -11.19
CA THR A 45 -42.05 8.21 -12.42
C THR A 45 -42.20 6.77 -12.82
N THR A 46 -43.31 6.44 -13.52
CA THR A 46 -43.50 5.12 -14.13
C THR A 46 -42.57 4.82 -15.29
N THR A 47 -41.77 5.82 -15.73
CA THR A 47 -40.81 5.69 -16.81
C THR A 47 -39.41 5.75 -16.24
N PRO A 48 -38.55 4.71 -16.48
CA PRO A 48 -37.17 4.73 -16.05
C PRO A 48 -36.41 5.93 -16.63
N ARG A 49 -35.69 6.65 -15.78
CA ARG A 49 -34.77 7.71 -16.21
C ARG A 49 -33.32 7.23 -16.08
N ASP A 50 -32.59 7.31 -17.16
CA ASP A 50 -31.14 7.05 -17.10
C ASP A 50 -30.46 8.23 -16.41
N VAL A 51 -29.65 7.93 -15.42
CA VAL A 51 -28.76 8.88 -14.74
C VAL A 51 -27.42 8.79 -15.46
N LEU A 52 -27.12 9.79 -16.26
CA LEU A 52 -25.83 9.88 -16.93
C LEU A 52 -24.77 10.27 -15.90
N GLN A 53 -23.74 9.45 -15.79
CA GLN A 53 -22.54 9.75 -15.03
C GLN A 53 -21.38 9.86 -16.02
N PRO A 54 -20.48 10.85 -15.85
CA PRO A 54 -19.28 10.92 -16.67
C PRO A 54 -18.39 9.70 -16.45
N ASP A 55 -17.68 9.33 -17.50
CA ASP A 55 -16.62 8.34 -17.40
C ASP A 55 -15.39 9.03 -16.79
N TYR A 56 -14.74 8.37 -15.83
CA TYR A 56 -13.53 8.85 -15.20
C TYR A 56 -12.37 7.94 -15.56
N GLU A 57 -11.23 8.55 -15.80
CA GLU A 57 -9.99 7.85 -16.12
C GLU A 57 -8.86 8.38 -15.25
N ARG A 58 -7.88 7.53 -15.00
CA ARG A 58 -6.65 7.86 -14.29
C ARG A 58 -5.49 7.16 -14.98
N ALA A 59 -4.44 7.92 -15.25
CA ALA A 59 -3.16 7.39 -15.70
C ALA A 59 -2.14 7.44 -14.56
N VAL A 60 -1.34 6.39 -14.46
CA VAL A 60 -0.29 6.27 -13.44
C VAL A 60 0.99 5.81 -14.11
N LEU A 61 2.06 6.55 -13.87
CA LEU A 61 3.41 6.15 -14.22
C LEU A 61 4.18 5.87 -12.94
N ALA A 62 4.92 4.75 -12.92
CA ALA A 62 5.73 4.39 -11.77
C ALA A 62 7.12 3.93 -12.17
N ALA A 63 8.09 4.25 -11.32
CA ALA A 63 9.45 3.72 -11.39
C ALA A 63 9.84 3.18 -10.01
N PHE A 64 10.60 2.10 -9.98
CA PHE A 64 11.15 1.59 -8.73
C PHE A 64 12.55 1.06 -8.92
N ALA A 65 13.31 1.08 -7.82
CA ALA A 65 14.61 0.46 -7.72
C ALA A 65 14.74 -0.24 -6.38
N GLU A 66 15.43 -1.37 -6.36
CA GLU A 66 15.78 -2.14 -5.17
C GLU A 66 17.23 -2.60 -5.28
N VAL A 67 17.99 -2.46 -4.20
CA VAL A 67 19.36 -2.92 -4.08
C VAL A 67 19.47 -3.84 -2.88
N ARG A 68 20.17 -4.97 -3.05
CA ARG A 68 20.54 -5.91 -2.01
C ARG A 68 22.06 -5.92 -1.88
N LEU A 69 22.55 -5.55 -0.68
CA LEU A 69 23.95 -5.40 -0.35
C LEU A 69 24.38 -6.46 0.66
N PRO A 70 24.98 -7.56 0.24
CA PRO A 70 25.60 -8.52 1.15
C PRO A 70 26.95 -7.99 1.63
N ILE A 71 26.97 -7.40 2.84
CA ILE A 71 28.16 -6.80 3.44
C ILE A 71 29.06 -7.90 3.99
N VAL A 72 28.45 -8.89 4.66
CA VAL A 72 29.13 -10.06 5.21
C VAL A 72 28.42 -11.33 4.77
N GLY A 73 29.19 -12.28 4.28
CA GLY A 73 28.78 -13.61 3.85
C GLY A 73 29.88 -14.63 4.15
N ALA A 74 29.82 -15.79 3.50
CA ALA A 74 30.71 -16.91 3.80
C ALA A 74 32.21 -16.58 3.70
N ASP A 75 32.59 -15.73 2.73
CA ASP A 75 34.02 -15.44 2.43
C ASP A 75 34.67 -14.47 3.43
N ASN A 76 33.89 -13.70 4.18
CA ASN A 76 34.36 -12.69 5.11
C ASN A 76 33.69 -12.73 6.48
N ALA A 77 33.05 -13.84 6.82
CA ALA A 77 32.42 -14.07 8.10
C ALA A 77 33.40 -13.97 9.27
N ARG A 78 32.93 -13.50 10.41
CA ARG A 78 33.70 -13.34 11.66
C ARG A 78 32.85 -13.75 12.85
N PRO A 79 33.46 -14.10 14.01
CA PRO A 79 32.70 -14.35 15.23
C PRO A 79 31.78 -13.18 15.57
N GLY A 80 30.50 -13.45 15.78
CA GLY A 80 29.46 -12.45 16.00
C GLY A 80 28.89 -11.81 14.73
N LEU A 81 29.40 -12.16 13.54
CA LEU A 81 29.01 -11.55 12.27
C LEU A 81 29.16 -12.56 11.12
N GLU A 82 28.32 -13.60 11.11
CA GLU A 82 28.32 -14.62 10.05
C GLU A 82 27.66 -14.13 8.76
N ARG A 83 26.62 -13.31 8.90
CA ARG A 83 25.93 -12.67 7.77
C ARG A 83 25.47 -11.28 8.15
N LEU A 84 25.67 -10.35 7.25
CA LEU A 84 25.06 -9.02 7.29
C LEU A 84 24.63 -8.64 5.87
N GLU A 85 23.35 -8.44 5.69
CA GLU A 85 22.75 -8.03 4.44
C GLU A 85 21.88 -6.82 4.67
N LEU A 86 22.02 -5.81 3.82
CA LEU A 86 21.18 -4.64 3.79
C LEU A 86 20.36 -4.63 2.51
N THR A 87 19.13 -4.15 2.60
CA THR A 87 18.27 -3.89 1.44
C THR A 87 17.78 -2.44 1.48
N ALA A 88 17.73 -1.82 0.32
CA ALA A 88 17.11 -0.52 0.16
C ALA A 88 16.28 -0.51 -1.12
N ALA A 89 15.08 0.02 -1.04
CA ALA A 89 14.19 0.15 -2.17
C ALA A 89 13.48 1.51 -2.14
N ALA A 90 13.13 2.01 -3.30
CA ALA A 90 12.24 3.14 -3.43
C ALA A 90 11.32 2.95 -4.63
N ARG A 91 10.07 3.36 -4.47
CA ARG A 91 9.08 3.41 -5.54
C ARG A 91 8.53 4.82 -5.64
N PHE A 92 8.61 5.37 -6.83
CA PHE A 92 8.00 6.63 -7.21
C PHE A 92 6.78 6.33 -8.08
N GLU A 93 5.66 6.98 -7.82
CA GLU A 93 4.45 6.93 -8.64
C GLU A 93 3.96 8.34 -8.90
N ASP A 94 3.55 8.60 -10.14
CA ASP A 94 2.96 9.84 -10.58
C ASP A 94 1.55 9.57 -11.12
N TYR A 95 0.58 10.23 -10.54
CA TYR A 95 -0.84 10.13 -10.81
C TYR A 95 -1.31 11.45 -11.44
N ASP A 96 -2.06 11.37 -12.52
CA ASP A 96 -2.56 12.55 -13.24
C ASP A 96 -3.66 13.34 -12.50
N ASP A 97 -4.22 12.78 -11.42
CA ASP A 97 -5.33 13.38 -10.66
C ASP A 97 -4.91 14.00 -9.31
N PHE A 98 -3.94 13.44 -8.60
CA PHE A 98 -3.56 13.98 -7.28
C PHE A 98 -2.03 14.19 -7.08
N GLY A 99 -1.22 13.96 -8.12
CA GLY A 99 0.22 14.19 -8.08
C GLY A 99 1.04 12.95 -7.72
N SER A 100 2.24 13.13 -7.19
CA SER A 100 3.23 12.07 -7.05
C SER A 100 3.45 11.63 -5.61
N THR A 101 3.90 10.39 -5.45
CA THR A 101 4.30 9.81 -4.17
C THR A 101 5.64 9.09 -4.29
N THR A 102 6.40 9.06 -3.18
CA THR A 102 7.65 8.31 -3.08
C THR A 102 7.63 7.47 -1.81
N ASN A 103 7.86 6.18 -1.96
CA ASN A 103 7.79 5.21 -0.87
C ASN A 103 9.13 4.47 -0.74
N PRO A 104 10.00 4.90 0.19
CA PRO A 104 11.21 4.21 0.52
C PRO A 104 10.96 3.01 1.45
N LYS A 105 11.83 2.01 1.33
CA LYS A 105 11.93 0.87 2.24
C LYS A 105 13.39 0.53 2.46
N ILE A 106 13.76 0.27 3.71
CA ILE A 106 15.08 -0.25 4.09
C ILE A 106 14.91 -1.49 4.94
N GLY A 107 15.87 -2.40 4.85
CA GLY A 107 15.86 -3.62 5.63
C GLY A 107 17.29 -4.06 5.97
N ALA A 108 17.42 -4.81 7.05
CA ALA A 108 18.65 -5.43 7.48
C ALA A 108 18.41 -6.86 7.96
N VAL A 109 19.31 -7.74 7.62
CA VAL A 109 19.39 -9.10 8.14
C VAL A 109 20.78 -9.29 8.73
N TRP A 110 20.84 -9.70 10.00
CA TRP A 110 22.06 -9.98 10.72
C TRP A 110 22.02 -11.38 11.34
N SER A 111 23.01 -12.19 11.02
CA SER A 111 23.22 -13.49 11.64
C SER A 111 24.51 -13.44 12.45
N PRO A 112 24.44 -13.30 13.78
CA PRO A 112 25.63 -13.25 14.63
C PRO A 112 26.34 -14.60 14.74
N ALA A 113 25.59 -15.69 14.67
CA ALA A 113 26.06 -17.07 14.75
C ALA A 113 25.17 -17.99 13.93
N ARG A 114 25.67 -19.21 13.67
CA ARG A 114 24.90 -20.24 12.96
C ARG A 114 23.56 -20.49 13.63
N GLY A 115 22.51 -20.53 12.83
CA GLY A 115 21.14 -20.72 13.29
C GLY A 115 20.45 -19.47 13.86
N TRP A 116 21.17 -18.37 14.06
CA TRP A 116 20.59 -17.12 14.55
C TRP A 116 20.36 -16.14 13.41
N ASN A 117 19.18 -15.56 13.37
CA ASN A 117 18.82 -14.59 12.33
C ASN A 117 17.96 -13.46 12.91
N LEU A 118 18.49 -12.27 12.91
CA LEU A 118 17.78 -11.05 13.30
C LEU A 118 17.47 -10.27 12.03
N ARG A 119 16.25 -9.74 11.95
CA ARG A 119 15.81 -8.92 10.83
C ARG A 119 15.09 -7.68 11.33
N ALA A 120 15.27 -6.58 10.63
CA ALA A 120 14.52 -5.36 10.86
C ALA A 120 14.21 -4.69 9.52
N SER A 121 13.08 -4.03 9.44
CA SER A 121 12.77 -3.20 8.28
C SER A 121 11.96 -1.97 8.67
N TYR A 122 12.13 -0.94 7.86
CA TYR A 122 11.33 0.28 7.87
C TYR A 122 10.86 0.57 6.46
N GLY A 123 9.63 1.01 6.30
CA GLY A 123 9.12 1.44 5.00
C GLY A 123 7.89 2.30 5.13
N THR A 124 7.69 3.11 4.10
CA THR A 124 6.44 3.84 3.89
C THR A 124 5.64 3.19 2.77
N SER A 125 4.35 3.37 2.80
CA SER A 125 3.43 2.96 1.75
C SER A 125 2.28 3.94 1.66
N PHE A 126 1.59 3.93 0.53
CA PHE A 126 0.38 4.73 0.35
C PHE A 126 -0.68 3.91 -0.39
N ARG A 127 -1.91 4.39 -0.32
CA ARG A 127 -3.03 3.92 -1.11
C ARG A 127 -3.74 5.11 -1.75
N ALA A 128 -3.75 5.16 -3.08
CA ALA A 128 -4.56 6.13 -3.81
C ALA A 128 -6.05 5.91 -3.52
N PRO A 129 -6.85 6.98 -3.42
CA PRO A 129 -8.31 6.85 -3.40
C PRO A 129 -8.80 6.09 -4.62
N ALA A 130 -9.73 5.17 -4.46
CA ALA A 130 -10.34 4.52 -5.61
C ALA A 130 -11.20 5.53 -6.39
N LEU A 131 -11.28 5.39 -7.73
CA LEU A 131 -12.13 6.26 -8.56
C LEU A 131 -13.60 6.27 -8.09
N THR A 132 -14.10 5.16 -7.54
CA THR A 132 -15.42 5.10 -6.91
C THR A 132 -15.51 5.94 -5.64
N GLN A 133 -14.46 6.00 -4.83
CA GLN A 133 -14.44 6.83 -3.62
C GLN A 133 -14.43 8.33 -3.96
N MET A 134 -13.83 8.69 -5.10
CA MET A 134 -13.77 10.08 -5.55
C MET A 134 -15.00 10.51 -6.37
N PHE A 135 -15.53 9.63 -7.21
CA PHE A 135 -16.48 10.01 -8.26
C PHE A 135 -17.77 9.20 -8.29
N ASP A 136 -18.08 8.43 -7.25
CA ASP A 136 -19.37 7.76 -7.19
C ASP A 136 -20.52 8.78 -7.13
N ALA A 137 -21.65 8.43 -7.73
CA ALA A 137 -22.78 9.34 -7.80
C ALA A 137 -23.26 9.76 -6.42
N SER A 138 -23.43 11.05 -6.23
CA SER A 138 -24.06 11.57 -5.02
C SER A 138 -25.53 11.12 -4.96
N ALA A 139 -25.92 10.55 -3.84
CA ALA A 139 -27.28 10.15 -3.57
C ALA A 139 -27.74 10.65 -2.19
N ALA A 140 -29.03 10.76 -2.02
CA ALA A 140 -29.67 11.15 -0.77
C ALA A 140 -30.68 10.09 -0.36
N THR A 141 -30.65 9.69 0.89
CA THR A 141 -31.68 8.82 1.47
C THR A 141 -32.24 9.40 2.76
N MET A 142 -33.52 9.18 2.98
CA MET A 142 -34.14 9.54 4.26
C MET A 142 -33.89 8.42 5.27
N THR A 143 -33.38 8.77 6.43
CA THR A 143 -33.15 7.86 7.54
C THR A 143 -33.53 8.51 8.86
N THR A 144 -33.68 7.71 9.90
CA THR A 144 -33.87 8.23 11.25
C THR A 144 -32.59 8.06 12.06
N VAL A 145 -32.09 9.15 12.65
CA VAL A 145 -30.88 9.15 13.48
C VAL A 145 -31.28 9.24 14.95
N PRO A 146 -30.61 8.50 15.84
CA PRO A 146 -30.80 8.67 17.27
C PRO A 146 -30.42 10.09 17.70
N ARG A 147 -31.23 10.68 18.56
CA ARG A 147 -30.92 11.93 19.24
C ARG A 147 -30.53 11.59 20.68
N GLY A 148 -29.59 12.33 21.24
CA GLY A 148 -29.05 12.06 22.57
C GLY A 148 -30.05 12.05 23.73
N ASP A 149 -31.30 12.44 23.49
CA ASP A 149 -32.44 12.38 24.43
C ASP A 149 -33.32 11.11 24.30
N GLY A 150 -32.86 10.12 23.52
CA GLY A 150 -33.61 8.86 23.27
C GLY A 150 -34.62 8.94 22.15
N LEU A 151 -34.86 10.11 21.57
CA LEU A 151 -35.75 10.27 20.41
C LEU A 151 -34.97 10.00 19.12
N ARG A 152 -35.74 9.77 18.05
CA ARG A 152 -35.18 9.66 16.68
C ARG A 152 -35.73 10.79 15.83
N ILE A 153 -34.86 11.41 15.06
CA ILE A 153 -35.21 12.48 14.14
C ILE A 153 -35.09 11.99 12.70
N LEU A 154 -36.02 12.39 11.84
CA LEU A 154 -35.90 12.17 10.41
C LEU A 154 -34.79 13.04 9.85
N SER A 155 -33.83 12.42 9.18
CA SER A 155 -32.64 13.08 8.64
C SER A 155 -32.46 12.67 7.19
N VAL A 156 -31.83 13.53 6.42
CA VAL A 156 -31.39 13.21 5.07
C VAL A 156 -29.91 12.83 5.15
N TYR A 157 -29.61 11.59 4.79
CA TYR A 157 -28.24 11.11 4.66
C TYR A 157 -27.77 11.31 3.22
N LEU A 158 -26.74 12.12 3.05
CA LEU A 158 -26.06 12.36 1.77
C LEU A 158 -24.83 11.48 1.69
N TYR A 159 -24.67 10.77 0.60
CA TYR A 159 -23.50 9.95 0.34
C TYR A 159 -23.13 10.04 -1.14
N GLY A 160 -21.87 9.72 -1.46
CA GLY A 160 -21.30 9.80 -2.80
C GLY A 160 -19.80 9.87 -2.75
N GLY A 161 -19.18 10.07 -3.89
CA GLY A 161 -17.74 10.30 -3.99
C GLY A 161 -17.34 11.67 -3.47
N ASN A 162 -16.06 11.78 -3.06
CA ASN A 162 -15.44 13.04 -2.71
C ASN A 162 -14.18 13.24 -3.59
N PRO A 163 -14.20 14.15 -4.57
CA PRO A 163 -13.08 14.37 -5.46
C PRO A 163 -11.85 15.00 -4.78
N ASP A 164 -12.01 15.55 -3.57
CA ASP A 164 -10.92 16.18 -2.81
C ASP A 164 -10.15 15.18 -1.92
N LEU A 165 -10.43 13.86 -2.06
CA LEU A 165 -9.72 12.84 -1.31
C LEU A 165 -8.24 12.76 -1.72
N GLY A 166 -7.35 12.89 -0.74
CA GLY A 166 -5.93 12.58 -0.88
C GLY A 166 -5.61 11.10 -0.62
N PRO A 167 -4.36 10.69 -0.88
CA PRO A 167 -3.91 9.33 -0.61
C PRO A 167 -3.81 9.04 0.88
N GLU A 168 -4.19 7.83 1.29
CA GLU A 168 -3.85 7.30 2.60
C GLU A 168 -2.37 6.95 2.65
N THR A 169 -1.72 7.20 3.77
CA THR A 169 -0.32 6.84 3.96
C THR A 169 -0.14 5.93 5.17
N ALA A 170 0.91 5.12 5.14
CA ALA A 170 1.30 4.30 6.26
C ALA A 170 2.81 4.23 6.41
N THR A 171 3.27 4.19 7.66
CA THR A 171 4.65 3.92 8.04
C THR A 171 4.68 2.63 8.84
N THR A 172 5.54 1.70 8.43
CA THR A 172 5.64 0.39 9.07
C THR A 172 7.06 0.12 9.52
N TRP A 173 7.20 -0.31 10.78
CA TRP A 173 8.41 -0.88 11.36
C TRP A 173 8.19 -2.37 11.61
N THR A 174 9.19 -3.18 11.29
CA THR A 174 9.21 -4.58 11.66
C THR A 174 10.53 -4.96 12.31
N ALA A 175 10.47 -5.88 13.26
CA ALA A 175 11.65 -6.55 13.80
C ALA A 175 11.33 -8.03 13.97
N GLY A 176 12.30 -8.88 13.73
CA GLY A 176 12.13 -10.32 13.86
C GLY A 176 13.41 -11.01 14.29
N PHE A 177 13.21 -12.14 14.95
CA PHE A 177 14.26 -13.01 15.42
C PHE A 177 13.87 -14.45 15.11
N ASP A 178 14.78 -15.18 14.47
CA ASP A 178 14.63 -16.61 14.22
C ASP A 178 15.85 -17.35 14.75
N TYR A 179 15.59 -18.47 15.37
CA TYR A 179 16.61 -19.42 15.82
C TYR A 179 16.30 -20.81 15.31
N ALA A 180 17.31 -21.48 14.79
CA ALA A 180 17.26 -22.88 14.38
C ALA A 180 18.49 -23.62 14.93
N GLY A 181 18.32 -24.35 16.02
CA GLY A 181 19.38 -25.11 16.67
C GLY A 181 19.66 -26.45 16.00
N ASP A 182 20.85 -26.98 16.16
CA ASP A 182 21.29 -28.29 15.61
C ASP A 182 20.48 -29.46 16.19
N SER A 183 19.88 -29.32 17.37
CA SER A 183 18.97 -30.27 17.99
C SER A 183 17.58 -30.36 17.34
N GLY A 184 17.32 -29.54 16.30
CA GLY A 184 16.01 -29.43 15.66
C GLY A 184 15.06 -28.42 16.33
N ALA A 185 15.47 -27.80 17.44
CA ALA A 185 14.69 -26.73 18.07
C ALA A 185 14.59 -25.51 17.18
N ARG A 186 13.39 -24.93 17.07
CA ARG A 186 13.13 -23.73 16.29
C ARG A 186 12.32 -22.73 17.10
N LEU A 187 12.71 -21.46 17.02
CA LEU A 187 11.99 -20.34 17.63
C LEU A 187 11.90 -19.20 16.61
N SER A 188 10.73 -18.61 16.50
CA SER A 188 10.51 -17.40 15.68
C SER A 188 9.70 -16.39 16.47
N LEU A 189 10.18 -15.15 16.53
CA LEU A 189 9.49 -14.02 17.13
C LEU A 189 9.42 -12.90 16.08
N GLY A 190 8.29 -12.22 16.01
CA GLY A 190 8.08 -11.08 15.14
C GLY A 190 7.32 -9.97 15.83
N TYR A 191 7.74 -8.75 15.57
CA TYR A 191 7.08 -7.52 15.98
C TYR A 191 6.82 -6.65 14.76
N PHE A 192 5.69 -5.98 14.73
CA PHE A 192 5.40 -4.94 13.74
C PHE A 192 4.61 -3.80 14.39
N ASP A 193 4.86 -2.59 13.91
CA ASP A 193 4.09 -1.39 14.22
C ASP A 193 3.75 -0.71 12.90
N THR A 194 2.47 -0.41 12.67
CA THR A 194 2.01 0.29 11.46
C THR A 194 1.15 1.47 11.87
N ARG A 195 1.55 2.64 11.42
CA ARG A 195 0.83 3.89 11.66
C ARG A 195 0.24 4.40 10.35
N PHE A 196 -1.07 4.58 10.36
CA PHE A 196 -1.81 5.12 9.22
C PHE A 196 -2.12 6.59 9.45
N SER A 197 -2.05 7.37 8.37
CA SER A 197 -2.50 8.76 8.29
C SER A 197 -3.47 8.91 7.12
N ASP A 198 -4.36 9.90 7.25
CA ASP A 198 -5.31 10.30 6.20
C ASP A 198 -6.21 9.15 5.70
N ARG A 199 -6.64 8.29 6.61
CA ARG A 199 -7.49 7.14 6.28
C ARG A 199 -8.83 7.59 5.72
N ILE A 200 -9.17 7.05 4.55
CA ILE A 200 -10.45 7.28 3.90
C ILE A 200 -11.50 6.39 4.57
N ASN A 201 -12.37 7.00 5.34
CA ASN A 201 -13.50 6.34 6.00
C ASN A 201 -14.81 7.00 5.58
N GLN A 202 -15.86 6.21 5.50
CA GLN A 202 -17.21 6.78 5.48
C GLN A 202 -17.55 7.21 6.90
N PRO A 203 -18.05 8.45 7.12
CA PRO A 203 -18.52 8.84 8.43
C PRO A 203 -19.67 7.91 8.83
N VAL A 204 -19.47 7.13 9.87
CA VAL A 204 -20.52 6.34 10.52
C VAL A 204 -21.22 7.27 11.49
N SER A 205 -22.55 7.34 11.43
CA SER A 205 -23.31 7.93 12.52
C SER A 205 -23.09 7.04 13.74
N GLU A 206 -22.22 7.46 14.65
CA GLU A 206 -22.08 6.78 15.94
C GLU A 206 -23.42 6.87 16.69
N ASN A 207 -23.90 5.73 17.17
CA ASN A 207 -25.06 5.60 18.04
C ASN A 207 -24.72 6.00 19.45
#